data_fc72b14132ee770e02d883007d316793
#
_entry.id   fc72b14132ee770e02d883007d316793
#
_cell.length_a   1.000
_cell.length_b   1.000
_cell.length_c   1.000
_cell.angle_alpha   90.00
_cell.angle_beta   90.00
_cell.angle_gamma   90.00
#
_symmetry.space_group_name_H-M   'P 1'
#
loop_
_entity.id
_entity.type
_entity.pdbx_description
1 polymer ?
#
loop_
_entity_poly.entity_id
_entity_poly.type
_entity_poly.pdbx_seq_one_letter_code
_entity_poly.pdbx_strand_id
1 'polypeptide(L)'
;VGSEMCIRDSQLTDVRFENCDLSNISFAESSLYRVEFIFCKLLGTNFSETTLNHILLHECNAGYINLAMSKMNQVRFAHCLFRNGSFNDCRFSSVAFDSCDLVEADFSHAPLRGIDLRTSRISSITLNTSDLKGAIITSLQAMDLLPLLGVIIED
;
A
#
# COMPACT_ATOMS: atom_id res chain seq x y z
N VAL A 1 18.79 22.00 -3.09
CA VAL A 1 18.23 21.34 -3.88
C VAL A 1 16.84 21.39 -3.73
N GLY A 2 16.39 21.80 -4.48
CA GLY A 2 15.16 21.83 -4.49
C GLY A 2 14.47 20.77 -4.13
N SER A 3 14.73 20.21 -3.65
CA SER A 3 14.06 19.36 -3.01
C SER A 3 12.89 18.79 -3.54
N GLU A 4 12.19 19.33 -4.44
CA GLU A 4 11.02 18.68 -4.85
C GLU A 4 11.25 18.16 -6.20
N MET A 5 11.70 16.92 -6.31
CA MET A 5 11.68 16.25 -7.56
C MET A 5 10.28 15.78 -7.82
N CYS A 6 9.79 16.03 -9.00
CA CYS A 6 8.49 15.60 -9.44
C CYS A 6 8.68 14.74 -10.68
N ILE A 7 8.27 13.47 -10.61
CA ILE A 7 8.31 12.54 -11.74
C ILE A 7 6.87 12.29 -12.20
N ARG A 8 6.05 13.30 -12.06
CA ARG A 8 4.63 13.21 -12.34
C ARG A 8 4.38 12.95 -13.83
N ASP A 9 3.34 12.18 -14.12
CA ASP A 9 2.88 11.92 -15.49
C ASP A 9 3.95 11.32 -16.37
N SER A 10 4.81 10.48 -15.79
CA SER A 10 5.90 9.84 -16.49
C SER A 10 5.61 8.37 -16.75
N GLN A 11 6.39 7.76 -17.63
CA GLN A 11 6.38 6.33 -17.84
C GLN A 11 7.75 5.78 -17.47
N LEU A 12 7.78 4.85 -16.54
CA LEU A 12 9.01 4.17 -16.12
C LEU A 12 8.88 2.70 -16.43
N THR A 13 9.86 2.15 -17.13
CA THR A 13 9.87 0.73 -17.48
C THR A 13 11.26 0.16 -17.22
N ASP A 14 11.30 -1.02 -16.58
CA ASP A 14 12.55 -1.73 -16.32
C ASP A 14 13.53 -0.90 -15.51
N VAL A 15 13.05 -0.27 -14.44
CA VAL A 15 13.87 0.57 -13.55
C VAL A 15 13.96 -0.09 -12.17
N ARG A 16 15.14 -0.03 -11.58
CA ARG A 16 15.33 -0.47 -10.20
C ARG A 16 15.92 0.68 -9.39
N PHE A 17 15.20 1.06 -8.34
CA PHE A 17 15.68 2.01 -7.34
C PHE A 17 16.22 1.21 -6.17
N GLU A 18 17.47 1.35 -5.82
CA GLU A 18 18.08 0.60 -4.73
C GLU A 18 18.75 1.55 -3.76
N ASN A 19 18.39 1.44 -2.49
CA ASN A 19 18.93 2.29 -1.41
C ASN A 19 18.73 3.79 -1.68
N CYS A 20 17.62 4.15 -2.31
CA CYS A 20 17.32 5.54 -2.64
C CYS A 20 16.42 6.17 -1.60
N ASP A 21 16.65 7.44 -1.34
CA ASP A 21 15.71 8.24 -0.56
C ASP A 21 14.82 9.01 -1.54
N LEU A 22 13.59 8.53 -1.68
CA LEU A 22 12.60 9.12 -2.58
C LEU A 22 11.47 9.76 -1.78
N SER A 23 11.74 10.10 -0.53
CA SER A 23 10.73 10.68 0.36
C SER A 23 10.21 11.99 -0.20
N ASN A 24 8.88 12.17 -0.14
CA ASN A 24 8.17 13.36 -0.60
C ASN A 24 8.31 13.67 -2.10
N ILE A 25 8.84 12.72 -2.88
CA ILE A 25 8.85 12.86 -4.34
C ILE A 25 7.46 12.50 -4.87
N SER A 26 7.03 13.12 -5.93
CA SER A 26 5.75 12.79 -6.57
C SER A 26 5.96 12.00 -7.84
N PHE A 27 5.36 10.80 -7.87
CA PHE A 27 5.19 9.98 -9.06
C PHE A 27 3.73 10.02 -9.53
N ALA A 28 2.96 10.99 -9.08
CA ALA A 28 1.52 11.01 -9.34
C ALA A 28 1.20 10.91 -10.84
N GLU A 29 0.14 10.18 -11.15
CA GLU A 29 -0.37 10.02 -12.51
C GLU A 29 0.60 9.32 -13.46
N SER A 30 1.62 8.65 -12.93
CA SER A 30 2.62 7.95 -13.73
C SER A 30 2.20 6.50 -13.99
N SER A 31 2.81 5.89 -14.97
CA SER A 31 2.68 4.47 -15.26
C SER A 31 4.02 3.79 -15.06
N LEU A 32 4.06 2.80 -14.19
CA LEU A 32 5.28 2.06 -13.88
C LEU A 32 5.09 0.60 -14.31
N TYR A 33 6.03 0.09 -15.06
CA TYR A 33 6.02 -1.29 -15.53
C TYR A 33 7.37 -1.96 -15.30
N ARG A 34 7.37 -3.07 -14.57
CA ARG A 34 8.59 -3.79 -14.19
C ARG A 34 9.57 -2.88 -13.47
N VAL A 35 9.10 -2.28 -12.39
CA VAL A 35 9.92 -1.38 -11.56
C VAL A 35 10.05 -1.99 -10.17
N GLU A 36 11.24 -1.89 -9.61
CA GLU A 36 11.53 -2.38 -8.27
C GLU A 36 12.05 -1.26 -7.40
N PHE A 37 11.58 -1.25 -6.15
CA PHE A 37 12.08 -0.35 -5.12
C PHE A 37 12.64 -1.23 -4.01
N ILE A 38 13.95 -1.26 -3.86
CA ILE A 38 14.64 -2.14 -2.93
C ILE A 38 15.35 -1.30 -1.88
N PHE A 39 15.03 -1.52 -0.61
CA PHE A 39 15.62 -0.79 0.51
C PHE A 39 15.51 0.72 0.35
N CYS A 40 14.38 1.20 -0.14
CA CYS A 40 14.19 2.62 -0.38
C CYS A 40 13.43 3.27 0.77
N LYS A 41 13.67 4.56 0.94
CA LYS A 41 12.90 5.39 1.84
C LYS A 41 11.84 6.11 1.01
N LEU A 42 10.57 5.85 1.31
CA LEU A 42 9.43 6.36 0.55
C LEU A 42 8.47 7.12 1.46
N LEU A 43 8.98 7.83 2.47
CA LEU A 43 8.15 8.55 3.43
C LEU A 43 7.40 9.69 2.74
N GLY A 44 6.07 9.65 2.81
CA GLY A 44 5.25 10.68 2.19
C GLY A 44 5.35 10.76 0.68
N THR A 45 5.91 9.74 0.04
CA THR A 45 6.02 9.70 -1.42
C THR A 45 4.63 9.59 -2.04
N ASN A 46 4.41 10.34 -3.11
CA ASN A 46 3.11 10.40 -3.76
C ASN A 46 3.05 9.52 -5.01
N PHE A 47 2.28 8.44 -4.92
CA PHE A 47 1.99 7.56 -6.05
C PHE A 47 0.49 7.58 -6.38
N SER A 48 -0.20 8.68 -6.10
CA SER A 48 -1.63 8.75 -6.38
C SER A 48 -1.93 8.65 -7.88
N GLU A 49 -3.05 8.02 -8.20
CA GLU A 49 -3.52 7.89 -9.57
C GLU A 49 -2.50 7.24 -10.52
N THR A 50 -1.66 6.38 -9.98
CA THR A 50 -0.67 5.65 -10.80
C THR A 50 -1.25 4.36 -11.34
N THR A 51 -0.65 3.88 -12.41
CA THR A 51 -0.84 2.52 -12.89
C THR A 51 0.42 1.75 -12.58
N LEU A 52 0.30 0.74 -11.74
CA LEU A 52 1.44 -0.07 -11.28
C LEU A 52 1.27 -1.48 -11.79
N ASN A 53 2.22 -1.94 -12.59
CA ASN A 53 2.14 -3.24 -13.23
C ASN A 53 3.50 -3.95 -13.12
N HIS A 54 3.51 -5.13 -12.52
CA HIS A 54 4.73 -5.88 -12.24
C HIS A 54 5.71 -5.07 -11.40
N ILE A 55 5.28 -4.73 -10.20
CA ILE A 55 6.02 -3.86 -9.28
C ILE A 55 6.41 -4.64 -8.03
N LEU A 56 7.61 -4.39 -7.55
CA LEU A 56 8.07 -4.93 -6.27
C LEU A 56 8.55 -3.78 -5.38
N LEU A 57 8.03 -3.74 -4.14
CA LEU A 57 8.60 -2.94 -3.07
C LEU A 57 9.13 -3.94 -2.03
N HIS A 58 10.42 -3.89 -1.77
CA HIS A 58 11.07 -4.80 -0.84
C HIS A 58 11.81 -4.03 0.26
N GLU A 59 11.43 -4.28 1.50
CA GLU A 59 12.04 -3.64 2.68
C GLU A 59 12.12 -2.13 2.55
N CYS A 60 11.01 -1.51 2.14
CA CYS A 60 10.91 -0.06 2.03
C CYS A 60 10.23 0.52 3.25
N ASN A 61 10.69 1.69 3.67
CA ASN A 61 10.02 2.47 4.71
C ASN A 61 9.11 3.49 4.01
N ALA A 62 7.82 3.20 4.00
CA ALA A 62 6.84 3.93 3.23
C ALA A 62 5.72 4.52 4.11
N GLY A 63 6.08 4.98 5.30
CA GLY A 63 5.12 5.66 6.17
C GLY A 63 4.51 6.86 5.45
N TYR A 64 3.20 7.05 5.60
CA TYR A 64 2.47 8.15 4.98
C TYR A 64 2.53 8.15 3.44
N ILE A 65 2.88 7.04 2.81
CA ILE A 65 2.85 6.95 1.35
C ILE A 65 1.42 7.19 0.84
N ASN A 66 1.31 7.82 -0.30
CA ASN A 66 0.01 8.05 -0.92
C ASN A 66 -0.09 7.20 -2.19
N LEU A 67 -0.91 6.14 -2.13
CA LEU A 67 -1.20 5.28 -3.28
C LEU A 67 -2.67 5.40 -3.69
N ALA A 68 -3.34 6.46 -3.26
CA ALA A 68 -4.77 6.64 -3.51
C ALA A 68 -5.10 6.59 -5.00
N MET A 69 -6.19 5.92 -5.32
CA MET A 69 -6.72 5.85 -6.68
C MET A 69 -5.77 5.19 -7.69
N SER A 70 -4.83 4.38 -7.21
CA SER A 70 -3.93 3.67 -8.11
C SER A 70 -4.56 2.35 -8.56
N LYS A 71 -4.14 1.89 -9.74
CA LYS A 71 -4.52 0.59 -10.28
C LYS A 71 -3.29 -0.30 -10.22
N MET A 72 -3.41 -1.42 -9.52
CA MET A 72 -2.29 -2.33 -9.30
C MET A 72 -2.57 -3.68 -9.92
N ASN A 73 -1.63 -4.17 -10.71
CA ASN A 73 -1.67 -5.51 -11.28
C ASN A 73 -0.30 -6.16 -11.13
N GLN A 74 -0.26 -7.33 -10.50
CA GLN A 74 1.00 -8.04 -10.27
C GLN A 74 1.95 -7.18 -9.43
N VAL A 75 1.50 -6.78 -8.25
CA VAL A 75 2.29 -5.94 -7.33
C VAL A 75 2.55 -6.72 -6.05
N ARG A 76 3.79 -6.71 -5.61
CA ARG A 76 4.17 -7.34 -4.36
C ARG A 76 4.82 -6.33 -3.44
N PHE A 77 4.31 -6.27 -2.21
CA PHE A 77 4.90 -5.50 -1.14
C PHE A 77 5.46 -6.49 -0.12
N ALA A 78 6.78 -6.51 0.05
CA ALA A 78 7.43 -7.47 0.93
C ALA A 78 8.22 -6.75 2.01
N HIS A 79 7.88 -7.01 3.27
CA HIS A 79 8.56 -6.46 4.44
C HIS A 79 8.60 -4.92 4.43
N CYS A 80 7.51 -4.30 4.02
CA CYS A 80 7.42 -2.84 3.94
C CYS A 80 6.67 -2.27 5.13
N LEU A 81 7.04 -1.04 5.50
CA LEU A 81 6.37 -0.29 6.56
C LEU A 81 5.44 0.73 5.90
N PHE A 82 4.12 0.55 6.10
CA PHE A 82 3.10 1.40 5.49
C PHE A 82 2.23 2.10 6.51
N ARG A 83 2.76 2.43 7.69
CA ARG A 83 1.95 3.11 8.70
C ARG A 83 1.37 4.40 8.15
N ASN A 84 0.08 4.58 8.38
CA ASN A 84 -0.66 5.77 7.92
C ASN A 84 -0.60 5.95 6.40
N GLY A 85 -0.36 4.86 5.66
CA GLY A 85 -0.38 4.91 4.21
C GLY A 85 -1.81 5.02 3.68
N SER A 86 -1.98 5.67 2.53
CA SER A 86 -3.26 5.81 1.88
C SER A 86 -3.36 4.87 0.69
N PHE A 87 -4.26 3.90 0.79
CA PHE A 87 -4.60 2.97 -0.28
C PHE A 87 -6.06 3.14 -0.69
N ASN A 88 -6.66 4.28 -0.36
CA ASN A 88 -8.07 4.51 -0.63
C ASN A 88 -8.34 4.55 -2.13
N ASP A 89 -9.47 4.00 -2.51
CA ASP A 89 -9.90 3.92 -3.90
C ASP A 89 -8.93 3.17 -4.82
N CYS A 90 -8.06 2.33 -4.26
CA CYS A 90 -7.18 1.48 -5.06
C CYS A 90 -7.95 0.32 -5.68
N ARG A 91 -7.45 -0.16 -6.81
CA ARG A 91 -7.93 -1.39 -7.44
C ARG A 91 -6.81 -2.39 -7.44
N PHE A 92 -7.04 -3.51 -6.75
CA PHE A 92 -6.04 -4.55 -6.58
C PHE A 92 -6.35 -5.74 -7.49
N SER A 93 -5.39 -6.14 -8.31
CA SER A 93 -5.45 -7.37 -9.09
C SER A 93 -4.11 -8.08 -8.93
N SER A 94 -4.11 -9.26 -8.31
CA SER A 94 -2.89 -10.02 -8.01
C SER A 94 -1.90 -9.19 -7.22
N VAL A 95 -2.33 -8.70 -6.05
CA VAL A 95 -1.51 -7.89 -5.16
C VAL A 95 -1.25 -8.68 -3.88
N ALA A 96 0.00 -8.69 -3.43
CA ALA A 96 0.40 -9.38 -2.20
C ALA A 96 1.00 -8.41 -1.19
N PHE A 97 0.58 -8.55 0.07
CA PHE A 97 1.15 -7.84 1.21
C PHE A 97 1.85 -8.87 2.09
N ASP A 98 3.14 -9.07 1.88
CA ASP A 98 3.90 -10.07 2.64
C ASP A 98 4.65 -9.41 3.79
N SER A 99 4.27 -9.74 5.01
CA SER A 99 4.93 -9.27 6.23
C SER A 99 5.06 -7.75 6.29
N CYS A 100 3.98 -7.05 5.96
CA CYS A 100 3.96 -5.59 5.95
C CYS A 100 3.36 -5.05 7.25
N ASP A 101 3.74 -3.82 7.60
CA ASP A 101 3.11 -3.08 8.69
C ASP A 101 2.08 -2.14 8.08
N LEU A 102 0.80 -2.49 8.20
CA LEU A 102 -0.31 -1.72 7.66
C LEU A 102 -1.09 -0.97 8.76
N VAL A 103 -0.46 -0.78 9.91
CA VAL A 103 -1.13 -0.12 11.04
C VAL A 103 -1.60 1.28 10.64
N GLU A 104 -2.86 1.57 10.91
CA GLU A 104 -3.50 2.85 10.61
C GLU A 104 -3.52 3.21 9.12
N ALA A 105 -3.33 2.24 8.24
CA ALA A 105 -3.46 2.48 6.80
C ALA A 105 -4.93 2.63 6.41
N ASP A 106 -5.19 3.42 5.39
CA ASP A 106 -6.53 3.68 4.87
C ASP A 106 -6.78 2.87 3.60
N PHE A 107 -7.73 1.93 3.69
CA PHE A 107 -8.16 1.11 2.55
C PHE A 107 -9.61 1.42 2.15
N SER A 108 -10.12 2.60 2.48
CA SER A 108 -11.49 2.96 2.17
C SER A 108 -11.75 2.86 0.66
N HIS A 109 -12.84 2.21 0.30
CA HIS A 109 -13.25 2.01 -1.10
C HIS A 109 -12.22 1.23 -1.93
N ALA A 110 -11.41 0.40 -1.27
CA ALA A 110 -10.43 -0.46 -1.94
C ALA A 110 -10.77 -1.92 -1.60
N PRO A 111 -11.58 -2.59 -2.42
CA PRO A 111 -12.01 -3.95 -2.10
C PRO A 111 -10.83 -4.90 -1.95
N LEU A 112 -10.83 -5.64 -0.84
CA LEU A 112 -9.73 -6.55 -0.47
C LEU A 112 -10.00 -8.00 -0.86
N ARG A 113 -10.92 -8.23 -1.80
CA ARG A 113 -11.27 -9.59 -2.20
C ARG A 113 -10.06 -10.36 -2.69
N GLY A 114 -9.82 -11.51 -2.09
CA GLY A 114 -8.68 -12.35 -2.45
C GLY A 114 -7.33 -11.90 -1.90
N ILE A 115 -7.28 -10.78 -1.21
CA ILE A 115 -6.04 -10.29 -0.61
C ILE A 115 -5.77 -11.05 0.69
N ASP A 116 -4.58 -11.62 0.80
CA ASP A 116 -4.15 -12.34 1.99
C ASP A 116 -3.38 -11.40 2.93
N LEU A 117 -3.98 -11.09 4.07
CA LEU A 117 -3.40 -10.19 5.05
C LEU A 117 -2.76 -10.92 6.24
N ARG A 118 -2.71 -12.26 6.19
CA ARG A 118 -2.37 -13.05 7.39
C ARG A 118 -0.96 -12.82 7.91
N THR A 119 -0.02 -12.40 7.08
CA THR A 119 1.36 -12.17 7.52
C THR A 119 1.61 -10.72 7.91
N SER A 120 0.62 -9.84 7.76
CA SER A 120 0.78 -8.40 7.95
C SER A 120 0.08 -7.93 9.22
N ARG A 121 0.49 -6.75 9.70
CA ARG A 121 -0.14 -6.11 10.86
C ARG A 121 -1.21 -5.16 10.34
N ILE A 122 -2.44 -5.35 10.83
CA ILE A 122 -3.58 -4.59 10.31
C ILE A 122 -4.34 -3.82 11.40
N SER A 123 -3.71 -3.57 12.54
CA SER A 123 -4.37 -2.84 13.63
C SER A 123 -4.80 -1.45 13.17
N SER A 124 -6.01 -1.07 13.53
CA SER A 124 -6.54 0.28 13.27
C SER A 124 -6.57 0.68 11.79
N ILE A 125 -6.68 -0.27 10.88
CA ILE A 125 -6.90 0.08 9.47
C ILE A 125 -8.28 0.72 9.33
N THR A 126 -8.42 1.60 8.34
CA THR A 126 -9.68 2.23 7.98
C THR A 126 -10.20 1.61 6.70
N LEU A 127 -11.47 1.23 6.67
CA LEU A 127 -12.13 0.77 5.46
C LEU A 127 -13.63 0.68 5.73
N ASN A 128 -14.41 0.49 4.68
CA ASN A 128 -15.83 0.17 4.82
C ASN A 128 -15.97 -1.34 4.96
N THR A 129 -16.96 -1.78 5.71
CA THR A 129 -17.14 -3.22 5.96
C THR A 129 -17.34 -4.01 4.67
N SER A 130 -17.97 -3.41 3.66
CA SER A 130 -18.14 -4.06 2.37
C SER A 130 -16.82 -4.35 1.66
N ASP A 131 -15.77 -3.59 1.96
CA ASP A 131 -14.46 -3.79 1.34
C ASP A 131 -13.74 -5.04 1.87
N LEU A 132 -14.19 -5.57 3.02
CA LEU A 132 -13.60 -6.77 3.61
C LEU A 132 -14.05 -8.07 2.95
N LYS A 133 -15.06 -8.02 2.10
CA LYS A 133 -15.60 -9.25 1.53
C LYS A 133 -14.54 -10.01 0.75
N GLY A 134 -14.27 -11.25 1.19
CA GLY A 134 -13.28 -12.10 0.53
C GLY A 134 -11.85 -11.88 0.91
N ALA A 135 -11.55 -10.97 1.84
CA ALA A 135 -10.20 -10.82 2.39
C ALA A 135 -9.85 -12.04 3.24
N ILE A 136 -8.57 -12.41 3.25
CA ILE A 136 -8.08 -13.58 4.00
C ILE A 136 -7.33 -13.08 5.23
N ILE A 137 -7.81 -13.44 6.40
CA ILE A 137 -7.24 -13.02 7.69
C ILE A 137 -7.10 -14.21 8.63
N THR A 138 -6.37 -14.03 9.72
CA THR A 138 -6.32 -14.98 10.83
C THR A 138 -7.46 -14.71 11.81
N SER A 139 -7.76 -15.69 12.68
CA SER A 139 -8.73 -15.47 13.75
C SER A 139 -8.30 -14.33 14.68
N LEU A 140 -7.01 -14.22 14.93
CA LEU A 140 -6.50 -13.15 15.80
C LEU A 140 -6.70 -11.79 15.16
N GLN A 141 -6.50 -11.67 13.86
CA GLN A 141 -6.74 -10.41 13.14
C GLN A 141 -8.21 -10.01 13.12
N ALA A 142 -9.12 -10.97 13.25
CA ALA A 142 -10.54 -10.66 13.32
C ALA A 142 -10.85 -9.72 14.49
N MET A 143 -10.10 -9.82 15.58
CA MET A 143 -10.26 -8.91 16.72
C MET A 143 -9.96 -7.45 16.35
N ASP A 144 -9.00 -7.24 15.45
CA ASP A 144 -8.66 -5.89 14.98
C ASP A 144 -9.77 -5.29 14.11
N LEU A 145 -10.59 -6.13 13.48
CA LEU A 145 -11.61 -5.68 12.54
C LEU A 145 -12.99 -5.51 13.17
N LEU A 146 -13.25 -6.16 14.29
CA LEU A 146 -14.57 -6.09 14.94
C LEU A 146 -15.00 -4.65 15.29
N PRO A 147 -14.10 -3.78 15.76
CA PRO A 147 -14.50 -2.40 16.06
C PRO A 147 -15.08 -1.65 14.87
N LEU A 148 -14.72 -2.05 13.64
CA LEU A 148 -15.25 -1.42 12.44
C LEU A 148 -16.75 -1.68 12.27
N LEU A 149 -17.27 -2.71 12.92
CA LEU A 149 -18.70 -3.04 12.91
C LEU A 149 -19.45 -2.35 14.06
N GLY A 150 -18.76 -1.51 14.84
CA GLY A 150 -19.37 -0.89 16.01
C GLY A 150 -19.46 -1.82 17.22
N VAL A 151 -18.79 -2.96 17.17
CA VAL A 151 -18.81 -3.92 18.27
C VAL A 151 -17.83 -3.45 19.38
N ILE A 152 -18.30 -3.55 20.62
CA ILE A 152 -17.48 -3.28 21.79
C ILE A 152 -17.09 -4.63 22.39
N ILE A 153 -15.80 -4.84 22.57
CA ILE A 153 -15.28 -6.07 23.14
C ILE A 153 -14.90 -5.79 24.59
N GLU A 154 -15.52 -6.52 25.51
CA GLU A 154 -15.23 -6.38 26.94
C GLU A 154 -15.01 -7.78 27.49
N ASP A 155 -13.91 -7.99 28.19
CA ASP A 155 -13.60 -9.28 28.83
C ASP A 155 -14.12 -9.37 30.25
#